data_031797fc5e9d8e9b0cf7d67e1c0dfb87
#
_entry.id   031797fc5e9d8e9b0cf7d67e1c0dfb87
#
_cell.length_a   1.000
_cell.length_b   1.000
_cell.length_c   1.000
_cell.angle_alpha   90.00
_cell.angle_beta   90.00
_cell.angle_gamma   90.00
#
_symmetry.space_group_name_H-M   'P 1'
#
loop_
_entity.id
_entity.type
_entity.pdbx_description
1 polymer ?
#
loop_
_entity_poly.entity_id
_entity_poly.type
_entity_poly.pdbx_seq_one_letter_code
_entity_poly.pdbx_strand_id
1 'polypeptide(L)'
;MASRLDVAPTSIEAAFVIRHEDSYFLFASWDFCCAHENSTYKVMIGKSDSPLGPFVDKDGTPLSEGGGTLLLMGDERWRGPGHNSVLQTKVGDWIVYHVIDAKAPGKGRILQIRPLNWSNDGWPEVGEPLTAPSETSEPLGTLPLVGRWDHSVGDCDHYDIFFESTGEITGTKGEAKWELSGSELLMKWKDPKAPGGYWIDRVALAANGASYSGTNQTGHKINGRRLTPAELFSDSN
;
A
#
# COMPACT_ATOMS: atom_id res chain seq x y z
N MET A 1 24.10 14.02 -1.43
CA MET A 1 22.85 13.58 -2.05
C MET A 1 21.82 14.71 -2.12
N ALA A 2 21.54 15.39 -1.04
CA ALA A 2 20.63 16.53 -1.03
C ALA A 2 21.12 17.59 -0.03
N SER A 3 20.83 18.85 -0.30
CA SER A 3 21.26 19.99 0.49
C SER A 3 20.17 21.07 0.46
N ARG A 4 20.06 21.83 1.54
CA ARG A 4 19.18 22.99 1.64
C ARG A 4 19.99 24.19 2.12
N LEU A 5 20.87 24.62 1.25
CA LEU A 5 21.76 25.76 1.52
C LEU A 5 21.03 27.07 1.23
N ASP A 6 21.39 28.11 1.99
CA ASP A 6 21.00 29.51 1.78
C ASP A 6 19.48 29.79 1.82
N VAL A 7 18.68 28.86 2.34
CA VAL A 7 17.22 29.00 2.53
C VAL A 7 16.88 28.69 3.98
N ALA A 8 16.22 29.60 4.67
CA ALA A 8 15.71 29.37 6.01
C ALA A 8 14.27 28.84 5.96
N PRO A 9 13.97 27.77 6.71
CA PRO A 9 14.85 26.92 7.50
C PRO A 9 15.73 26.02 6.64
N THR A 10 16.94 25.74 7.09
CA THR A 10 17.90 24.84 6.43
C THR A 10 17.69 23.36 6.78
N SER A 11 16.61 23.03 7.51
CA SER A 11 16.35 21.68 7.97
C SER A 11 16.02 20.73 6.83
N ILE A 12 16.76 19.62 6.77
CA ILE A 12 16.56 18.51 5.86
C ILE A 12 16.87 17.21 6.60
N GLU A 13 15.96 16.23 6.54
CA GLU A 13 16.12 14.96 7.22
C GLU A 13 15.27 13.85 6.59
N ALA A 14 15.20 12.67 7.22
CA ALA A 14 14.36 11.54 6.82
C ALA A 14 14.57 11.09 5.39
N ALA A 15 15.84 10.95 4.99
CA ALA A 15 16.17 10.45 3.66
C ALA A 15 15.70 9.01 3.48
N PHE A 16 14.94 8.76 2.41
CA PHE A 16 14.47 7.43 2.04
C PHE A 16 14.62 7.23 0.53
N VAL A 17 15.22 6.13 0.10
CA VAL A 17 15.46 5.84 -1.32
C VAL A 17 14.70 4.58 -1.71
N ILE A 18 13.99 4.65 -2.82
CA ILE A 18 13.36 3.50 -3.46
C ILE A 18 13.85 3.36 -4.90
N ARG A 19 13.68 2.17 -5.46
CA ARG A 19 13.75 1.93 -6.90
C ARG A 19 12.34 1.78 -7.45
N HIS A 20 12.07 2.47 -8.54
CA HIS A 20 10.88 2.24 -9.35
C HIS A 20 11.31 2.16 -10.81
N GLU A 21 10.98 1.03 -11.44
CA GLU A 21 11.48 0.66 -12.78
C GLU A 21 13.01 0.77 -12.85
N ASP A 22 13.53 1.56 -13.77
CA ASP A 22 14.97 1.76 -13.98
C ASP A 22 15.53 2.99 -13.24
N SER A 23 14.74 3.64 -12.40
CA SER A 23 15.13 4.86 -11.71
C SER A 23 15.07 4.70 -10.18
N TYR A 24 15.85 5.54 -9.50
CA TYR A 24 15.85 5.67 -8.05
C TYR A 24 15.25 7.01 -7.66
N PHE A 25 14.47 7.03 -6.60
CA PHE A 25 13.87 8.23 -6.05
C PHE A 25 14.33 8.45 -4.62
N LEU A 26 14.89 9.60 -4.34
CA LEU A 26 15.24 10.06 -3.00
C LEU A 26 14.11 10.94 -2.48
N PHE A 27 13.52 10.54 -1.36
CA PHE A 27 12.59 11.33 -0.58
C PHE A 27 13.36 11.98 0.57
N ALA A 28 13.08 13.23 0.85
CA ALA A 28 13.63 13.94 1.98
C ALA A 28 12.61 14.92 2.55
N SER A 29 12.58 15.06 3.86
CA SER A 29 11.69 15.99 4.52
C SER A 29 12.40 17.30 4.81
N TRP A 30 11.75 18.40 4.43
CA TRP A 30 12.26 19.76 4.56
C TRP A 30 11.43 20.58 5.51
N ASP A 31 12.05 21.62 6.05
CA ASP A 31 11.48 22.66 6.88
C ASP A 31 11.11 22.20 8.31
N PHE A 32 10.22 22.90 9.02
CA PHE A 32 9.95 22.67 10.44
C PHE A 32 8.90 21.61 10.68
N CYS A 33 9.28 20.52 11.37
CA CYS A 33 8.39 19.44 11.78
C CYS A 33 7.60 19.72 13.06
N CYS A 34 8.10 20.59 13.94
CA CYS A 34 7.79 20.56 15.37
C CYS A 34 7.13 21.86 15.86
N ALA A 35 6.40 22.57 15.02
CA ALA A 35 5.68 23.81 15.31
C ALA A 35 4.15 23.63 15.42
N HIS A 36 3.67 22.43 15.81
CA HIS A 36 2.26 22.08 15.88
C HIS A 36 1.53 22.41 14.57
N GLU A 37 0.39 23.12 14.62
CA GLU A 37 -0.36 23.54 13.45
C GLU A 37 0.40 24.52 12.54
N ASN A 38 1.47 25.14 13.03
CA ASN A 38 2.35 26.02 12.27
C ASN A 38 3.53 25.28 11.61
N SER A 39 3.57 23.93 11.68
CA SER A 39 4.59 23.11 11.03
C SER A 39 4.55 23.31 9.53
N THR A 40 5.71 23.59 8.94
CA THR A 40 5.91 23.79 7.49
C THR A 40 6.57 22.58 6.85
N TYR A 41 6.72 21.50 7.58
CA TYR A 41 7.34 20.25 7.14
C TYR A 41 6.67 19.72 5.89
N LYS A 42 7.46 19.20 4.97
CA LYS A 42 7.01 18.72 3.65
C LYS A 42 7.97 17.70 3.10
N VAL A 43 7.52 16.89 2.17
CA VAL A 43 8.34 15.89 1.47
C VAL A 43 8.73 16.41 0.09
N MET A 44 10.03 16.43 -0.15
CA MET A 44 10.63 16.74 -1.44
C MET A 44 11.27 15.49 -2.03
N ILE A 45 11.29 15.38 -3.36
CA ILE A 45 11.88 14.23 -4.05
C ILE A 45 12.83 14.65 -5.17
N GLY A 46 13.74 13.72 -5.49
CA GLY A 46 14.57 13.76 -6.68
C GLY A 46 14.72 12.39 -7.29
N LYS A 47 15.04 12.36 -8.59
CA LYS A 47 15.21 11.15 -9.41
C LYS A 47 16.68 10.98 -9.82
N SER A 48 17.13 9.73 -9.95
CA SER A 48 18.48 9.37 -10.41
C SER A 48 18.48 8.01 -11.09
N ASP A 49 19.44 7.77 -11.98
CA ASP A 49 19.71 6.43 -12.54
C ASP A 49 20.58 5.57 -11.61
N SER A 50 21.02 6.10 -10.48
CA SER A 50 21.87 5.41 -9.50
C SER A 50 21.33 5.58 -8.07
N PRO A 51 21.40 4.55 -7.20
CA PRO A 51 20.99 4.66 -5.79
C PRO A 51 21.83 5.66 -4.99
N LEU A 52 23.02 6.01 -5.47
CA LEU A 52 23.92 6.97 -4.83
C LEU A 52 23.78 8.39 -5.41
N GLY A 53 22.92 8.59 -6.40
CA GLY A 53 22.73 9.85 -7.12
C GLY A 53 23.75 10.05 -8.25
N PRO A 54 23.89 11.27 -8.78
CA PRO A 54 23.22 12.48 -8.31
C PRO A 54 21.71 12.44 -8.51
N PHE A 55 20.95 12.93 -7.53
CA PHE A 55 19.50 13.08 -7.66
C PHE A 55 19.20 14.49 -8.18
N VAL A 56 18.29 14.59 -9.13
CA VAL A 56 17.83 15.84 -9.73
C VAL A 56 16.30 15.96 -9.54
N ASP A 57 15.82 17.20 -9.49
CA ASP A 57 14.37 17.49 -9.51
C ASP A 57 13.80 17.45 -10.94
N LYS A 58 12.51 17.73 -11.09
CA LYS A 58 11.83 17.78 -12.41
C LYS A 58 12.42 18.81 -13.36
N ASP A 59 13.01 19.88 -12.84
CA ASP A 59 13.61 20.95 -13.60
C ASP A 59 15.10 20.68 -13.94
N GLY A 60 15.64 19.53 -13.47
CA GLY A 60 17.01 19.11 -13.69
C GLY A 60 18.01 19.70 -12.69
N THR A 61 17.55 20.39 -11.65
CA THR A 61 18.43 20.94 -10.62
C THR A 61 18.86 19.85 -9.64
N PRO A 62 20.17 19.68 -9.39
CA PRO A 62 20.65 18.71 -8.40
C PRO A 62 20.13 19.01 -6.98
N LEU A 63 19.68 17.95 -6.27
CA LEU A 63 19.27 18.09 -4.88
C LEU A 63 20.42 18.52 -3.97
N SER A 64 21.67 18.23 -4.35
CA SER A 64 22.87 18.71 -3.66
C SER A 64 23.09 20.22 -3.79
N GLU A 65 22.43 20.86 -4.75
CA GLU A 65 22.48 22.30 -5.02
C GLU A 65 21.18 23.02 -4.65
N GLY A 66 20.33 22.37 -3.82
CA GLY A 66 19.09 22.93 -3.33
C GLY A 66 17.86 22.64 -4.20
N GLY A 67 18.01 21.85 -5.27
CA GLY A 67 16.89 21.33 -6.06
C GLY A 67 15.99 20.38 -5.27
N GLY A 68 14.76 20.20 -5.74
CA GLY A 68 13.81 19.26 -5.15
C GLY A 68 12.41 19.50 -5.69
N THR A 69 11.76 18.43 -6.14
CA THR A 69 10.36 18.46 -6.56
C THR A 69 9.47 18.26 -5.32
N LEU A 70 8.50 19.15 -5.11
CA LEU A 70 7.53 19.00 -4.03
C LEU A 70 6.61 17.81 -4.31
N LEU A 71 6.57 16.85 -3.38
CA LEU A 71 5.71 15.70 -3.45
C LEU A 71 4.49 15.82 -2.52
N LEU A 72 4.71 16.26 -1.28
CA LEU A 72 3.68 16.33 -0.27
C LEU A 72 3.91 17.52 0.65
N MET A 73 2.89 18.34 0.84
CA MET A 73 2.88 19.47 1.78
C MET A 73 1.58 19.49 2.59
N GLY A 74 1.58 20.28 3.66
CA GLY A 74 0.39 20.50 4.47
C GLY A 74 -0.68 21.31 3.73
N ASP A 75 -1.91 21.10 4.14
CA ASP A 75 -3.10 21.85 3.72
C ASP A 75 -3.79 22.48 4.94
N GLU A 76 -5.04 22.92 4.81
CA GLU A 76 -5.80 23.53 5.91
C GLU A 76 -6.05 22.58 7.08
N ARG A 77 -6.16 21.28 6.82
CA ARG A 77 -6.42 20.25 7.83
C ARG A 77 -5.15 19.54 8.24
N TRP A 78 -4.33 19.11 7.28
CA TRP A 78 -3.18 18.26 7.50
C TRP A 78 -1.89 19.10 7.53
N ARG A 79 -1.27 19.25 8.70
CA ARG A 79 -0.13 20.13 8.91
C ARG A 79 1.17 19.35 9.05
N GLY A 80 2.21 19.83 8.39
CA GLY A 80 3.56 19.34 8.53
C GLY A 80 3.73 17.85 8.22
N PRO A 81 3.26 17.33 7.05
CA PRO A 81 3.51 15.95 6.66
C PRO A 81 4.98 15.72 6.37
N GLY A 82 5.51 14.60 6.83
CA GLY A 82 6.90 14.26 6.55
C GLY A 82 7.42 13.06 7.34
N HIS A 83 8.75 12.89 7.32
CA HIS A 83 9.46 11.74 7.87
C HIS A 83 8.89 10.44 7.31
N ASN A 84 8.82 10.40 5.99
CA ASN A 84 8.15 9.33 5.26
C ASN A 84 9.01 8.08 5.11
N SER A 85 8.31 6.97 4.90
CA SER A 85 8.80 5.77 4.25
C SER A 85 7.88 5.41 3.07
N VAL A 86 8.34 4.54 2.18
CA VAL A 86 7.54 4.02 1.07
C VAL A 86 7.45 2.52 1.19
N LEU A 87 6.24 2.01 1.14
CA LEU A 87 5.93 0.59 1.08
C LEU A 87 5.59 0.24 -0.36
N GLN A 88 6.44 -0.58 -1.00
CA GLN A 88 6.21 -1.11 -2.34
C GLN A 88 5.61 -2.51 -2.23
N THR A 89 4.46 -2.71 -2.86
CA THR A 89 3.73 -3.98 -2.82
C THR A 89 3.30 -4.41 -4.21
N LYS A 90 2.87 -5.65 -4.35
CA LYS A 90 2.33 -6.17 -5.62
C LYS A 90 1.04 -5.49 -6.07
N VAL A 91 0.33 -4.81 -5.16
CA VAL A 91 -0.96 -4.15 -5.41
C VAL A 91 -0.85 -2.64 -5.50
N GLY A 92 0.36 -2.08 -5.39
CA GLY A 92 0.64 -0.66 -5.49
C GLY A 92 1.66 -0.19 -4.46
N ASP A 93 2.07 1.04 -4.63
CA ASP A 93 3.00 1.70 -3.73
C ASP A 93 2.26 2.64 -2.79
N TRP A 94 2.80 2.82 -1.60
CA TRP A 94 2.19 3.60 -0.53
C TRP A 94 3.23 4.46 0.15
N ILE A 95 2.90 5.73 0.39
CA ILE A 95 3.70 6.59 1.25
C ILE A 95 3.10 6.60 2.66
N VAL A 96 3.94 6.33 3.66
CA VAL A 96 3.60 6.35 5.09
C VAL A 96 4.39 7.48 5.73
N TYR A 97 3.73 8.34 6.47
CA TYR A 97 4.35 9.52 7.07
C TYR A 97 3.58 9.98 8.31
N HIS A 98 4.16 10.86 9.10
CA HIS A 98 3.44 11.51 10.17
C HIS A 98 2.85 12.86 9.72
N VAL A 99 1.76 13.27 10.35
CA VAL A 99 1.07 14.53 10.10
C VAL A 99 0.30 14.98 11.34
N ILE A 100 -0.03 16.25 11.45
CA ILE A 100 -0.88 16.81 12.51
C ILE A 100 -2.25 17.11 11.93
N ASP A 101 -3.32 16.61 12.56
CA ASP A 101 -4.70 16.97 12.23
C ASP A 101 -5.06 18.28 12.95
N ALA A 102 -5.15 19.39 12.22
CA ALA A 102 -5.53 20.69 12.77
C ALA A 102 -6.97 20.71 13.37
N LYS A 103 -7.84 19.75 12.99
CA LYS A 103 -9.15 19.54 13.60
C LYS A 103 -9.12 18.78 14.93
N ALA A 104 -7.98 18.16 15.24
CA ALA A 104 -7.76 17.40 16.46
C ALA A 104 -6.34 17.59 17.02
N PRO A 105 -5.89 18.83 17.28
CA PRO A 105 -4.49 19.12 17.59
C PRO A 105 -4.01 18.44 18.88
N GLY A 106 -4.91 18.12 19.80
CA GLY A 106 -4.60 17.40 21.04
C GLY A 106 -4.18 15.95 20.83
N LYS A 107 -4.38 15.36 19.64
CA LYS A 107 -3.88 14.01 19.30
C LYS A 107 -2.38 13.99 18.96
N GLY A 108 -1.76 15.14 18.81
CA GLY A 108 -0.36 15.25 18.39
C GLY A 108 -0.17 14.79 16.94
N ARG A 109 0.96 14.12 16.67
CA ARG A 109 1.23 13.54 15.36
C ARG A 109 0.56 12.19 15.23
N ILE A 110 -0.08 11.98 14.09
CA ILE A 110 -0.68 10.70 13.71
C ILE A 110 0.03 10.15 12.48
N LEU A 111 0.02 8.85 12.30
CA LEU A 111 0.45 8.22 11.05
C LEU A 111 -0.67 8.33 10.02
N GLN A 112 -0.28 8.63 8.79
CA GLN A 112 -1.17 8.65 7.64
C GLN A 112 -0.55 7.83 6.51
N ILE A 113 -1.39 7.14 5.76
CA ILE A 113 -1.00 6.34 4.59
C ILE A 113 -1.76 6.90 3.39
N ARG A 114 -1.06 7.09 2.28
CA ARG A 114 -1.66 7.47 0.99
C ARG A 114 -1.12 6.58 -0.12
N PRO A 115 -1.91 6.33 -1.18
CA PRO A 115 -1.37 5.74 -2.40
C PRO A 115 -0.26 6.62 -2.96
N LEU A 116 0.80 5.97 -3.45
CA LEU A 116 1.85 6.60 -4.24
C LEU A 116 1.69 6.13 -5.68
N ASN A 117 1.04 6.94 -6.50
CA ASN A 117 0.75 6.63 -7.89
C ASN A 117 1.89 7.12 -8.79
N TRP A 118 2.09 6.47 -9.93
CA TRP A 118 3.11 6.86 -10.89
C TRP A 118 2.46 7.47 -12.12
N SER A 119 2.81 8.70 -12.41
CA SER A 119 2.32 9.42 -13.59
C SER A 119 3.05 9.01 -14.86
N ASN A 120 2.50 9.36 -16.02
CA ASN A 120 3.09 9.00 -17.31
C ASN A 120 4.48 9.59 -17.56
N ASP A 121 4.88 10.63 -16.84
CA ASP A 121 6.22 11.22 -16.88
C ASP A 121 7.22 10.48 -15.96
N GLY A 122 6.76 9.40 -15.29
CA GLY A 122 7.56 8.57 -14.41
C GLY A 122 7.89 9.21 -13.07
N TRP A 123 7.08 10.18 -12.60
CA TRP A 123 7.19 10.77 -11.27
C TRP A 123 6.04 10.33 -10.38
N PRO A 124 6.29 10.17 -9.06
CA PRO A 124 5.21 9.79 -8.16
C PRO A 124 4.29 10.97 -7.83
N GLU A 125 3.02 10.64 -7.61
CA GLU A 125 1.96 11.52 -7.13
C GLU A 125 1.28 10.91 -5.92
N VAL A 126 0.93 11.73 -4.94
CA VAL A 126 0.30 11.24 -3.69
C VAL A 126 -1.21 11.32 -3.83
N GLY A 127 -1.88 10.19 -3.66
CA GLY A 127 -3.35 10.11 -3.65
C GLY A 127 -3.97 10.59 -2.33
N GLU A 128 -5.28 10.40 -2.18
CA GLU A 128 -6.01 10.77 -0.96
C GLU A 128 -5.62 9.90 0.25
N PRO A 129 -5.68 10.43 1.47
CA PRO A 129 -5.43 9.66 2.67
C PRO A 129 -6.36 8.46 2.79
N LEU A 130 -5.80 7.30 3.12
CA LEU A 130 -6.62 6.16 3.50
C LEU A 130 -7.36 6.49 4.80
N THR A 131 -8.65 6.30 4.78
CA THR A 131 -9.47 6.32 6.00
C THR A 131 -9.66 4.88 6.47
N ALA A 132 -9.43 4.63 7.76
CA ALA A 132 -9.86 3.36 8.33
C ALA A 132 -11.36 3.19 8.06
N PRO A 133 -11.82 1.99 7.65
CA PRO A 133 -13.25 1.72 7.54
C PRO A 133 -13.90 2.08 8.87
N SER A 134 -14.98 2.87 8.86
CA SER A 134 -15.77 3.03 10.06
C SER A 134 -16.39 1.67 10.39
N GLU A 135 -16.54 1.34 11.68
CA GLU A 135 -17.16 0.08 12.11
C GLU A 135 -18.60 -0.08 11.57
N THR A 136 -19.16 0.98 10.97
CA THR A 136 -20.49 1.04 10.39
C THR A 136 -20.52 1.17 8.86
N SER A 137 -19.36 1.01 8.16
CA SER A 137 -19.36 1.12 6.71
C SER A 137 -20.12 -0.05 6.06
N GLU A 138 -21.08 0.30 5.19
CA GLU A 138 -21.72 -0.60 4.22
C GLU A 138 -20.70 -1.54 3.59
N PRO A 139 -21.09 -2.78 3.24
CA PRO A 139 -20.15 -3.74 2.65
C PRO A 139 -19.44 -3.13 1.45
N LEU A 140 -18.13 -3.01 1.57
CA LEU A 140 -17.27 -2.59 0.48
C LEU A 140 -17.57 -3.50 -0.73
N GLY A 141 -17.90 -2.91 -1.87
CA GLY A 141 -17.98 -3.63 -3.14
C GLY A 141 -16.71 -4.45 -3.40
N THR A 142 -16.63 -5.16 -4.47
CA THR A 142 -15.67 -6.21 -4.87
C THR A 142 -14.20 -6.10 -4.42
N LEU A 143 -13.78 -4.97 -3.84
CA LEU A 143 -12.43 -4.70 -3.32
C LEU A 143 -12.05 -5.39 -1.98
N PRO A 144 -12.96 -5.88 -1.09
CA PRO A 144 -12.53 -6.48 0.18
C PRO A 144 -11.75 -7.77 0.02
N LEU A 145 -11.79 -8.43 -1.15
CA LEU A 145 -11.08 -9.69 -1.37
C LEU A 145 -9.66 -9.50 -1.89
N VAL A 146 -9.36 -8.43 -2.63
CA VAL A 146 -8.04 -8.22 -3.21
C VAL A 146 -6.95 -8.22 -2.13
N GLY A 147 -5.96 -9.07 -2.30
CA GLY A 147 -4.87 -9.25 -1.34
C GLY A 147 -4.52 -10.70 -1.04
N ARG A 148 -3.58 -10.89 -0.12
CA ARG A 148 -3.01 -12.19 0.26
C ARG A 148 -3.84 -12.84 1.37
N TRP A 149 -4.10 -14.14 1.20
CA TRP A 149 -4.95 -14.92 2.09
C TRP A 149 -4.32 -16.27 2.39
N ASP A 150 -4.49 -16.72 3.62
CA ASP A 150 -4.29 -18.12 4.00
C ASP A 150 -5.59 -18.86 3.71
N HIS A 151 -5.59 -19.71 2.70
CA HIS A 151 -6.72 -20.54 2.25
C HIS A 151 -6.51 -21.96 2.73
N SER A 152 -7.50 -22.57 3.39
CA SER A 152 -7.41 -23.94 3.86
C SER A 152 -8.52 -24.82 3.30
N VAL A 153 -8.14 -26.08 3.01
CA VAL A 153 -9.03 -27.16 2.59
C VAL A 153 -8.99 -28.24 3.63
N GLY A 154 -10.12 -28.51 4.29
CA GLY A 154 -10.16 -29.38 5.47
C GLY A 154 -9.42 -28.75 6.66
N ASP A 155 -8.84 -29.63 7.50
CA ASP A 155 -8.20 -29.20 8.76
C ASP A 155 -6.66 -29.09 8.65
N CYS A 156 -6.05 -29.46 7.51
CA CYS A 156 -4.61 -29.67 7.40
C CYS A 156 -3.94 -28.99 6.21
N ASP A 157 -4.65 -28.71 5.12
CA ASP A 157 -4.04 -28.19 3.90
C ASP A 157 -4.18 -26.66 3.86
N HIS A 158 -3.06 -25.94 3.92
CA HIS A 158 -2.99 -24.50 3.86
C HIS A 158 -2.28 -24.05 2.60
N TYR A 159 -2.82 -23.01 1.97
CA TYR A 159 -2.31 -22.41 0.73
C TYR A 159 -2.27 -20.90 0.88
N ASP A 160 -1.15 -20.32 0.56
CA ASP A 160 -1.00 -18.89 0.45
C ASP A 160 -1.42 -18.44 -0.94
N ILE A 161 -2.55 -17.76 -1.03
CA ILE A 161 -3.16 -17.31 -2.27
C ILE A 161 -3.30 -15.80 -2.31
N PHE A 162 -3.39 -15.25 -3.52
CA PHE A 162 -3.64 -13.85 -3.74
C PHE A 162 -4.85 -13.65 -4.66
N PHE A 163 -5.84 -12.92 -4.20
CA PHE A 163 -6.98 -12.50 -5.01
C PHE A 163 -6.61 -11.24 -5.79
N GLU A 164 -6.59 -11.35 -7.12
CA GLU A 164 -6.33 -10.23 -8.02
C GLU A 164 -7.62 -9.46 -8.30
N SER A 165 -7.52 -8.15 -8.56
CA SER A 165 -8.66 -7.32 -8.95
C SER A 165 -9.30 -7.72 -10.30
N THR A 166 -8.59 -8.52 -11.09
CA THR A 166 -9.04 -9.06 -12.37
C THR A 166 -10.00 -10.25 -12.25
N GLY A 167 -10.21 -10.76 -11.02
CA GLY A 167 -10.98 -11.99 -10.79
C GLY A 167 -10.13 -13.27 -10.89
N GLU A 168 -8.82 -13.14 -10.99
CA GLU A 168 -7.87 -14.26 -10.94
C GLU A 168 -7.41 -14.53 -9.51
N ILE A 169 -6.99 -15.78 -9.24
CA ILE A 169 -6.33 -16.17 -7.99
C ILE A 169 -4.93 -16.63 -8.36
N THR A 170 -3.91 -16.02 -7.77
CA THR A 170 -2.50 -16.36 -7.94
C THR A 170 -1.92 -16.99 -6.67
N GLY A 171 -0.66 -17.45 -6.72
CA GLY A 171 -0.04 -18.23 -5.62
C GLY A 171 -0.33 -19.74 -5.70
N THR A 172 -1.04 -20.21 -6.71
CA THR A 172 -1.41 -21.61 -6.92
C THR A 172 -0.64 -22.24 -8.09
N LYS A 173 -0.62 -23.59 -8.16
CA LYS A 173 0.03 -24.32 -9.26
C LYS A 173 -0.79 -24.37 -10.55
N GLY A 174 -1.96 -23.75 -10.61
CA GLY A 174 -2.87 -23.83 -11.73
C GLY A 174 -3.64 -22.53 -11.94
N GLU A 175 -4.40 -22.50 -13.01
CA GLU A 175 -5.32 -21.42 -13.31
C GLU A 175 -6.47 -21.44 -12.30
N ALA A 176 -6.73 -20.30 -11.64
CA ALA A 176 -7.83 -20.18 -10.68
C ALA A 176 -8.51 -18.81 -10.81
N LYS A 177 -9.83 -18.78 -10.59
CA LYS A 177 -10.67 -17.59 -10.72
C LYS A 177 -11.65 -17.46 -9.57
N TRP A 178 -12.07 -16.24 -9.30
CA TRP A 178 -13.07 -15.95 -8.29
C TRP A 178 -14.15 -15.00 -8.81
N GLU A 179 -15.33 -15.13 -8.23
CA GLU A 179 -16.49 -14.27 -8.43
C GLU A 179 -17.13 -13.99 -7.07
N LEU A 180 -17.47 -12.74 -6.79
CA LEU A 180 -18.16 -12.32 -5.55
C LEU A 180 -19.53 -11.74 -5.90
N SER A 181 -20.57 -12.25 -5.25
CA SER A 181 -21.94 -11.74 -5.35
C SER A 181 -22.51 -11.54 -3.95
N GLY A 182 -22.61 -10.28 -3.50
CA GLY A 182 -22.94 -9.98 -2.11
C GLY A 182 -21.85 -10.50 -1.16
N SER A 183 -22.20 -11.41 -0.26
CA SER A 183 -21.24 -12.11 0.59
C SER A 183 -20.86 -13.50 0.07
N GLU A 184 -21.46 -13.97 -1.02
CA GLU A 184 -21.14 -15.28 -1.60
C GLU A 184 -19.93 -15.19 -2.52
N LEU A 185 -18.84 -15.87 -2.13
CA LEU A 185 -17.61 -15.98 -2.90
C LEU A 185 -17.56 -17.38 -3.52
N LEU A 186 -17.43 -17.39 -4.86
CA LEU A 186 -17.22 -18.58 -5.66
C LEU A 186 -15.78 -18.62 -6.16
N MET A 187 -15.06 -19.71 -5.89
CA MET A 187 -13.69 -19.93 -6.39
C MET A 187 -13.67 -21.18 -7.27
N LYS A 188 -12.98 -21.09 -8.40
CA LYS A 188 -12.81 -22.18 -9.38
C LYS A 188 -11.34 -22.43 -9.61
N TRP A 189 -10.89 -23.63 -9.30
CA TRP A 189 -9.49 -24.07 -9.40
C TRP A 189 -9.36 -25.12 -10.47
N LYS A 190 -8.64 -24.85 -11.54
CA LYS A 190 -8.45 -25.79 -12.64
C LYS A 190 -7.54 -26.95 -12.22
N ASP A 191 -8.07 -28.14 -12.25
CA ASP A 191 -7.35 -29.38 -11.98
C ASP A 191 -7.95 -30.51 -12.81
N PRO A 192 -7.18 -31.14 -13.74
CA PRO A 192 -7.66 -32.25 -14.55
C PRO A 192 -8.15 -33.46 -13.74
N LYS A 193 -7.73 -33.58 -12.48
CA LYS A 193 -8.15 -34.67 -11.58
C LYS A 193 -9.46 -34.37 -10.84
N ALA A 194 -9.91 -33.11 -10.86
CA ALA A 194 -11.14 -32.70 -10.21
C ALA A 194 -12.39 -33.13 -11.01
N PRO A 195 -13.54 -33.32 -10.36
CA PRO A 195 -14.81 -33.55 -11.04
C PRO A 195 -15.11 -32.43 -12.03
N GLY A 196 -15.26 -32.76 -13.30
CA GLY A 196 -15.48 -31.76 -14.35
C GLY A 196 -14.28 -30.86 -14.68
N GLY A 197 -13.07 -31.22 -14.21
CA GLY A 197 -11.85 -30.48 -14.49
C GLY A 197 -11.60 -29.26 -13.59
N TYR A 198 -12.46 -29.05 -12.56
CA TYR A 198 -12.36 -27.93 -11.63
C TYR A 198 -12.74 -28.34 -10.22
N TRP A 199 -12.00 -27.87 -9.23
CA TRP A 199 -12.49 -27.74 -7.88
C TRP A 199 -13.30 -26.45 -7.77
N ILE A 200 -14.41 -26.51 -7.02
CA ILE A 200 -15.33 -25.36 -6.86
C ILE A 200 -15.60 -25.18 -5.39
N ASP A 201 -15.17 -24.06 -4.85
CA ASP A 201 -15.44 -23.66 -3.48
C ASP A 201 -16.58 -22.62 -3.45
N ARG A 202 -17.55 -22.83 -2.56
CA ARG A 202 -18.63 -21.90 -2.27
C ARG A 202 -18.53 -21.49 -0.81
N VAL A 203 -18.23 -20.23 -0.56
CA VAL A 203 -17.96 -19.73 0.76
C VAL A 203 -18.67 -18.40 1.01
N ALA A 204 -18.97 -18.11 2.25
CA ALA A 204 -19.50 -16.83 2.67
C ALA A 204 -18.36 -15.97 3.23
N LEU A 205 -18.23 -14.76 2.68
CA LEU A 205 -17.31 -13.74 3.21
C LEU A 205 -17.91 -13.15 4.47
N ALA A 206 -17.12 -13.08 5.53
CA ALA A 206 -17.52 -12.42 6.77
C ALA A 206 -17.74 -10.91 6.55
N ALA A 207 -18.64 -10.30 7.31
CA ALA A 207 -19.02 -8.90 7.16
C ALA A 207 -17.84 -7.91 7.32
N ASN A 208 -16.81 -8.31 8.07
CA ASN A 208 -15.59 -7.50 8.25
C ASN A 208 -14.59 -7.69 7.10
N GLY A 209 -14.87 -8.54 6.11
CA GLY A 209 -13.98 -8.81 4.97
C GLY A 209 -12.65 -9.49 5.34
N ALA A 210 -12.50 -10.01 6.57
CA ALA A 210 -11.24 -10.56 7.05
C ALA A 210 -11.15 -12.09 6.97
N SER A 211 -12.27 -12.77 6.76
CA SER A 211 -12.33 -14.23 6.65
C SER A 211 -13.49 -14.68 5.77
N TYR A 212 -13.40 -15.90 5.28
CA TYR A 212 -14.50 -16.59 4.62
C TYR A 212 -14.57 -18.05 5.09
N SER A 213 -15.75 -18.65 4.98
CA SER A 213 -15.94 -20.05 5.30
C SER A 213 -17.07 -20.68 4.47
N GLY A 214 -16.95 -21.97 4.21
CA GLY A 214 -17.95 -22.73 3.44
C GLY A 214 -17.47 -24.14 3.10
N THR A 215 -17.82 -24.62 1.92
CA THR A 215 -17.45 -25.96 1.46
C THR A 215 -17.13 -25.98 -0.02
N ASN A 216 -16.38 -27.00 -0.46
CA ASN A 216 -16.27 -27.33 -1.87
C ASN A 216 -17.40 -28.25 -2.33
N GLN A 217 -17.44 -28.59 -3.65
CA GLN A 217 -18.48 -29.48 -4.23
C GLN A 217 -18.48 -30.90 -3.67
N THR A 218 -17.45 -31.34 -2.95
CA THR A 218 -17.37 -32.67 -2.31
C THR A 218 -17.62 -32.61 -0.81
N GLY A 219 -17.97 -31.44 -0.26
CA GLY A 219 -18.30 -31.24 1.13
C GLY A 219 -17.10 -31.00 2.06
N HIS A 220 -15.88 -30.91 1.55
CA HIS A 220 -14.75 -30.50 2.39
C HIS A 220 -14.92 -29.06 2.84
N LYS A 221 -14.59 -28.79 4.09
CA LYS A 221 -14.59 -27.44 4.66
C LYS A 221 -13.56 -26.58 3.97
N ILE A 222 -13.96 -25.37 3.63
CA ILE A 222 -13.09 -24.33 3.08
C ILE A 222 -13.12 -23.15 4.04
N ASN A 223 -11.94 -22.69 4.44
CA ASN A 223 -11.82 -21.46 5.20
C ASN A 223 -10.73 -20.60 4.57
N GLY A 224 -10.83 -19.31 4.83
CA GLY A 224 -9.79 -18.38 4.47
C GLY A 224 -9.70 -17.23 5.44
N ARG A 225 -8.48 -16.79 5.67
CA ARG A 225 -8.15 -15.65 6.53
C ARG A 225 -7.24 -14.70 5.77
N ARG A 226 -7.59 -13.42 5.79
CA ARG A 226 -6.72 -12.38 5.24
C ARG A 226 -5.44 -12.32 6.04
N LEU A 227 -4.29 -12.32 5.37
CA LEU A 227 -3.01 -12.14 6.04
C LEU A 227 -2.83 -10.68 6.47
N THR A 228 -2.36 -10.51 7.69
CA THR A 228 -2.06 -9.19 8.24
C THR A 228 -0.75 -8.64 7.67
N PRO A 229 -0.53 -7.32 7.70
CA PRO A 229 0.74 -6.75 7.28
C PRO A 229 1.97 -7.39 7.94
N ALA A 230 1.89 -7.74 9.22
CA ALA A 230 2.99 -8.40 9.94
C ALA A 230 3.31 -9.78 9.34
N GLU A 231 2.30 -10.54 8.93
CA GLU A 231 2.47 -11.87 8.32
C GLU A 231 2.97 -11.78 6.86
N LEU A 232 2.72 -10.67 6.17
CA LEU A 232 3.21 -10.44 4.81
C LEU A 232 4.74 -10.27 4.74
N PHE A 233 5.37 -9.93 5.88
CA PHE A 233 6.81 -9.68 5.97
C PHE A 233 7.59 -10.78 6.72
N SER A 234 6.91 -11.84 7.22
CA SER A 234 7.56 -12.92 7.98
C SER A 234 8.33 -13.94 7.12
N ASP A 235 8.15 -13.96 5.81
CA ASP A 235 8.77 -14.90 4.88
C ASP A 235 10.07 -14.36 4.23
N SER A 236 10.83 -13.52 4.95
CA SER A 236 12.16 -13.04 4.52
C SER A 236 13.25 -13.67 5.37
N ASN A 237 13.38 -15.02 5.29
CA ASN A 237 14.58 -15.76 5.69
C ASN A 237 14.94 -16.81 4.65
#